data_23af227e39bac3d32327e9e90630466a
#
_entry.id   23af227e39bac3d32327e9e90630466a
#
_cell.length_a   1.000
_cell.length_b   1.000
_cell.length_c   1.000
_cell.angle_alpha   90.00
_cell.angle_beta   90.00
_cell.angle_gamma   90.00
#
_symmetry.space_group_name_H-M   'P 1'
#
loop_
_entity.id
_entity.type
_entity.pdbx_description
1 polymer ?
#
loop_
_entity_poly.entity_id
_entity_poly.type
_entity_poly.pdbx_seq_one_letter_code
_entity_poly.pdbx_strand_id
1 'polypeptide(L)'
;AFYFQENFTNSKIIVFDCFRNNEIFPNGNLKSFGHYKNLIGFKGDIICGNINNQADLALLSDYKFDYVFHQAAISDTRVYDQEIIMKTNVNSFYDLLEIAKKDGAVMVYASSAATYGNLPPPQTVGKEYPENPYGFSKYIMDQIANRYSKENPDLTIVGLRFFNVYGPREYYKTNTSSMVIQLGHQILDGKIPRLFKGSD
;
A
#
# COMPACT_ATOMS: atom_id res chain seq x y z
N ALA A 1 5.97 -0.86 -10.75
CA ALA A 1 7.09 -1.61 -11.30
C ALA A 1 7.21 -1.41 -12.82
N PHE A 2 6.21 -1.74 -13.63
CA PHE A 2 6.30 -1.65 -15.11
C PHE A 2 6.57 -0.24 -15.63
N TYR A 3 5.92 0.78 -15.08
CA TYR A 3 6.22 2.17 -15.45
C TYR A 3 7.71 2.50 -15.31
N PHE A 4 8.33 2.08 -14.21
CA PHE A 4 9.76 2.28 -14.02
C PHE A 4 10.60 1.46 -14.99
N GLN A 5 10.22 0.20 -15.25
CA GLN A 5 10.90 -0.65 -16.23
C GLN A 5 10.89 -0.04 -17.65
N GLU A 6 9.80 0.61 -18.03
CA GLU A 6 9.60 1.19 -19.35
C GLU A 6 10.28 2.54 -19.51
N ASN A 7 10.30 3.35 -18.45
CA ASN A 7 10.74 4.75 -18.50
C ASN A 7 12.12 4.99 -17.90
N PHE A 8 12.65 4.05 -17.10
CA PHE A 8 13.96 4.16 -16.45
C PHE A 8 14.79 2.90 -16.74
N THR A 9 15.20 2.76 -18.00
CA THR A 9 15.83 1.53 -18.52
C THR A 9 17.15 1.15 -17.87
N ASN A 10 17.85 2.11 -17.25
CA ASN A 10 19.11 1.89 -16.54
C ASN A 10 18.92 1.58 -15.05
N SER A 11 17.66 1.52 -14.57
CA SER A 11 17.38 1.24 -13.17
C SER A 11 17.18 -0.25 -12.94
N LYS A 12 17.76 -0.77 -11.87
CA LYS A 12 17.44 -2.09 -11.33
C LYS A 12 16.19 -1.97 -10.46
N ILE A 13 15.16 -2.73 -10.79
CA ILE A 13 13.90 -2.68 -10.08
C ILE A 13 13.69 -4.00 -9.34
N ILE A 14 13.33 -3.91 -8.07
CA ILE A 14 13.08 -5.05 -7.21
C ILE A 14 11.63 -4.98 -6.73
N VAL A 15 10.90 -6.08 -6.88
CA VAL A 15 9.58 -6.28 -6.29
C VAL A 15 9.72 -7.20 -5.10
N PHE A 16 9.37 -6.70 -3.92
CA PHE A 16 9.28 -7.47 -2.69
C PHE A 16 7.81 -7.56 -2.28
N ASP A 17 7.24 -8.76 -2.25
CA ASP A 17 5.81 -8.99 -1.99
C ASP A 17 5.60 -10.35 -1.32
N CYS A 18 4.67 -10.45 -0.38
CA CYS A 18 4.33 -11.72 0.25
C CYS A 18 3.47 -12.65 -0.62
N PHE A 19 3.00 -12.14 -1.74
CA PHE A 19 2.11 -12.80 -2.68
C PHE A 19 0.81 -13.32 -2.06
N ARG A 20 -0.11 -13.75 -2.92
CA ARG A 20 -1.36 -14.35 -2.50
C ARG A 20 -1.13 -15.76 -1.97
N ASN A 21 -1.72 -16.01 -0.83
CA ASN A 21 -1.91 -17.35 -0.29
C ASN A 21 -3.42 -17.63 -0.10
N ASN A 22 -3.77 -18.73 0.55
CA ASN A 22 -5.15 -19.11 0.83
C ASN A 22 -5.70 -18.55 2.15
N GLU A 23 -4.94 -17.69 2.84
CA GLU A 23 -5.37 -17.10 4.09
C GLU A 23 -6.42 -16.01 3.86
N ILE A 24 -7.46 -16.05 4.69
CA ILE A 24 -8.56 -15.09 4.67
C ILE A 24 -8.71 -14.41 6.03
N PHE A 25 -9.24 -13.20 6.01
CA PHE A 25 -9.73 -12.52 7.20
C PHE A 25 -11.11 -13.07 7.60
N PRO A 26 -11.58 -12.83 8.84
CA PRO A 26 -12.93 -13.23 9.26
C PRO A 26 -14.06 -12.68 8.37
N ASN A 27 -13.83 -11.59 7.65
CA ASN A 27 -14.77 -11.02 6.69
C ASN A 27 -14.77 -11.75 5.33
N GLY A 28 -14.01 -12.85 5.18
CA GLY A 28 -13.92 -13.66 3.97
C GLY A 28 -12.97 -13.12 2.89
N ASN A 29 -12.35 -11.96 3.08
CA ASN A 29 -11.38 -11.41 2.13
C ASN A 29 -9.99 -12.00 2.32
N LEU A 30 -9.26 -12.11 1.22
CA LEU A 30 -7.87 -12.56 1.23
C LEU A 30 -7.00 -11.63 2.08
N LYS A 31 -6.05 -12.19 2.81
CA LYS A 31 -5.06 -11.41 3.58
C LYS A 31 -4.02 -10.75 2.68
N SER A 32 -3.74 -11.31 1.49
CA SER A 32 -2.85 -10.74 0.51
C SER A 32 -3.46 -10.77 -0.89
N PHE A 33 -3.23 -9.73 -1.67
CA PHE A 33 -3.73 -9.56 -3.04
C PHE A 33 -2.66 -9.71 -4.11
N GLY A 34 -1.38 -9.85 -3.74
CA GLY A 34 -0.28 -10.06 -4.66
C GLY A 34 -0.57 -11.22 -5.60
N HIS A 35 -0.56 -10.99 -6.91
CA HIS A 35 -0.88 -12.02 -7.88
C HIS A 35 0.19 -12.09 -8.97
N TYR A 36 0.77 -13.28 -9.18
CA TYR A 36 1.89 -13.50 -10.10
C TYR A 36 1.62 -13.02 -11.53
N LYS A 37 0.36 -13.13 -12.01
CA LYS A 37 -0.01 -12.65 -13.36
C LYS A 37 0.20 -11.14 -13.54
N ASN A 38 0.21 -10.37 -12.45
CA ASN A 38 0.53 -8.94 -12.50
C ASN A 38 2.00 -8.67 -12.79
N LEU A 39 2.86 -9.68 -12.69
CA LEU A 39 4.30 -9.58 -12.93
C LEU A 39 4.76 -10.29 -14.22
N ILE A 40 3.84 -10.87 -15.01
CA ILE A 40 4.20 -11.44 -16.32
C ILE A 40 4.78 -10.32 -17.21
N GLY A 41 6.00 -10.54 -17.70
CA GLY A 41 6.75 -9.57 -18.50
C GLY A 41 7.59 -8.56 -17.68
N PHE A 42 7.57 -8.65 -16.36
CA PHE A 42 8.51 -7.91 -15.52
C PHE A 42 9.92 -8.51 -15.63
N LYS A 43 10.94 -7.64 -15.73
CA LYS A 43 12.33 -8.03 -16.01
C LYS A 43 13.28 -7.81 -14.82
N GLY A 44 12.79 -7.18 -13.73
CA GLY A 44 13.55 -6.95 -12.51
C GLY A 44 13.56 -8.16 -11.59
N ASP A 45 14.15 -8.01 -10.42
CA ASP A 45 14.19 -9.06 -9.40
C ASP A 45 12.84 -9.15 -8.68
N ILE A 46 12.41 -10.38 -8.39
CA ILE A 46 11.19 -10.66 -7.64
C ILE A 46 11.57 -11.47 -6.41
N ILE A 47 11.33 -10.91 -5.24
CA ILE A 47 11.62 -11.53 -3.94
C ILE A 47 10.29 -11.77 -3.24
N CYS A 48 10.01 -13.03 -2.90
CA CYS A 48 8.89 -13.38 -2.04
C CYS A 48 9.29 -13.18 -0.58
N GLY A 49 8.59 -12.30 0.12
CA GLY A 49 8.86 -12.05 1.54
C GLY A 49 7.78 -11.21 2.20
N ASN A 50 7.71 -11.32 3.51
CA ASN A 50 6.76 -10.62 4.37
C ASN A 50 7.47 -9.48 5.11
N ILE A 51 6.97 -8.27 4.99
CA ILE A 51 7.50 -7.07 5.68
C ILE A 51 7.49 -7.18 7.22
N ASN A 52 6.70 -8.10 7.78
CA ASN A 52 6.68 -8.37 9.22
C ASN A 52 7.76 -9.39 9.65
N ASN A 53 8.54 -9.94 8.72
CA ASN A 53 9.54 -10.96 9.02
C ASN A 53 10.94 -10.41 8.78
N GLN A 54 11.74 -10.30 9.83
CA GLN A 54 13.10 -9.78 9.76
C GLN A 54 14.02 -10.63 8.86
N ALA A 55 13.83 -11.97 8.86
CA ALA A 55 14.61 -12.84 7.98
C ALA A 55 14.28 -12.59 6.50
N ASP A 56 13.01 -12.29 6.18
CA ASP A 56 12.63 -11.95 4.82
C ASP A 56 13.16 -10.55 4.42
N LEU A 57 13.11 -9.57 5.32
CA LEU A 57 13.70 -8.26 5.09
C LEU A 57 15.22 -8.31 4.90
N ALA A 58 15.90 -9.28 5.56
CA ALA A 58 17.33 -9.48 5.38
C ALA A 58 17.70 -9.87 3.94
N LEU A 59 16.78 -10.44 3.16
CA LEU A 59 16.99 -10.71 1.74
C LEU A 59 17.23 -9.43 0.91
N LEU A 60 16.87 -8.28 1.44
CA LEU A 60 17.09 -6.97 0.83
C LEU A 60 18.49 -6.39 1.14
N SER A 61 19.25 -7.02 2.05
CA SER A 61 20.54 -6.49 2.51
C SER A 61 21.64 -6.47 1.45
N ASP A 62 21.52 -7.33 0.43
CA ASP A 62 22.47 -7.41 -0.69
C ASP A 62 22.26 -6.31 -1.74
N TYR A 63 21.21 -5.51 -1.56
CA TYR A 63 20.89 -4.41 -2.46
C TYR A 63 21.20 -3.07 -1.80
N LYS A 64 21.47 -2.09 -2.66
CA LYS A 64 21.52 -0.68 -2.29
C LYS A 64 20.41 0.06 -3.05
N PHE A 65 19.59 0.79 -2.33
CA PHE A 65 18.42 1.46 -2.88
C PHE A 65 18.65 2.96 -3.03
N ASP A 66 18.21 3.52 -4.16
CA ASP A 66 18.05 4.97 -4.35
C ASP A 66 16.64 5.41 -3.97
N TYR A 67 15.66 4.52 -4.15
CA TYR A 67 14.24 4.75 -3.85
C TYR A 67 13.61 3.51 -3.22
N VAL A 68 12.76 3.73 -2.23
CA VAL A 68 11.90 2.71 -1.64
C VAL A 68 10.43 3.13 -1.81
N PHE A 69 9.67 2.39 -2.61
CA PHE A 69 8.23 2.61 -2.80
C PHE A 69 7.43 1.64 -1.93
N HIS A 70 7.07 2.07 -0.73
CA HIS A 70 6.33 1.25 0.22
C HIS A 70 4.81 1.31 -0.05
N GLN A 71 4.29 0.28 -0.71
CA GLN A 71 2.88 0.14 -1.06
C GLN A 71 2.19 -0.99 -0.26
N ALA A 72 2.97 -1.87 0.37
CA ALA A 72 2.45 -3.01 1.11
C ALA A 72 1.66 -2.56 2.34
N ALA A 73 0.45 -3.06 2.50
CA ALA A 73 -0.39 -2.82 3.67
C ALA A 73 -1.61 -3.76 3.66
N ILE A 74 -2.20 -3.99 4.83
CA ILE A 74 -3.58 -4.41 4.92
C ILE A 74 -4.43 -3.18 4.65
N SER A 75 -5.11 -3.14 3.50
CA SER A 75 -5.86 -1.97 3.00
C SER A 75 -7.38 -2.13 3.04
N ASP A 76 -7.90 -3.29 3.45
CA ASP A 76 -9.35 -3.51 3.60
C ASP A 76 -9.86 -2.80 4.86
N THR A 77 -10.66 -1.76 4.66
CA THR A 77 -11.25 -0.95 5.74
C THR A 77 -12.25 -1.72 6.61
N ARG A 78 -12.65 -2.93 6.21
CA ARG A 78 -13.58 -3.81 6.94
C ARG A 78 -12.86 -4.86 7.79
N VAL A 79 -11.53 -4.80 7.86
CA VAL A 79 -10.75 -5.60 8.80
C VAL A 79 -10.68 -4.83 10.13
N TYR A 80 -11.26 -5.44 11.18
CA TYR A 80 -11.30 -4.83 12.52
C TYR A 80 -10.29 -5.45 13.49
N ASP A 81 -9.48 -6.40 13.04
CA ASP A 81 -8.35 -6.90 13.80
C ASP A 81 -7.24 -5.84 13.84
N GLN A 82 -7.27 -5.05 14.91
CA GLN A 82 -6.38 -3.91 15.09
C GLN A 82 -4.93 -4.37 15.29
N GLU A 83 -4.71 -5.52 15.94
CA GLU A 83 -3.37 -6.02 16.21
C GLU A 83 -2.63 -6.31 14.91
N ILE A 84 -3.23 -7.08 14.00
CA ILE A 84 -2.60 -7.43 12.73
C ILE A 84 -2.40 -6.20 11.84
N ILE A 85 -3.35 -5.25 11.86
CA ILE A 85 -3.22 -4.00 11.10
C ILE A 85 -2.05 -3.17 11.64
N MET A 86 -1.95 -3.00 12.95
CA MET A 86 -0.88 -2.21 13.54
C MET A 86 0.49 -2.88 13.33
N LYS A 87 0.59 -4.19 13.49
CA LYS A 87 1.83 -4.94 13.21
C LYS A 87 2.25 -4.77 11.75
N THR A 88 1.31 -4.96 10.82
CA THR A 88 1.63 -4.98 9.38
C THR A 88 1.82 -3.59 8.80
N ASN A 89 0.98 -2.61 9.15
CA ASN A 89 1.05 -1.30 8.53
C ASN A 89 1.99 -0.34 9.26
N VAL A 90 2.09 -0.47 10.59
CA VAL A 90 2.81 0.51 11.42
C VAL A 90 4.18 0.00 11.84
N ASN A 91 4.25 -1.19 12.47
CA ASN A 91 5.52 -1.66 13.00
C ASN A 91 6.54 -1.93 11.88
N SER A 92 6.11 -2.58 10.79
CA SER A 92 6.99 -2.83 9.64
C SER A 92 7.49 -1.56 8.96
N PHE A 93 6.78 -0.44 9.12
CA PHE A 93 7.20 0.82 8.52
C PHE A 93 8.51 1.35 9.10
N TYR A 94 8.78 1.11 10.40
CA TYR A 94 10.07 1.46 11.01
C TYR A 94 11.22 0.71 10.36
N ASP A 95 11.06 -0.60 10.13
CA ASP A 95 12.11 -1.41 9.51
C ASP A 95 12.43 -0.93 8.09
N LEU A 96 11.41 -0.54 7.34
CA LEU A 96 11.57 -0.02 5.98
C LEU A 96 12.20 1.40 5.98
N LEU A 97 11.90 2.23 6.98
CA LEU A 97 12.57 3.52 7.16
C LEU A 97 14.06 3.33 7.49
N GLU A 98 14.41 2.33 8.31
CA GLU A 98 15.82 2.02 8.60
C GLU A 98 16.57 1.52 7.34
N ILE A 99 15.91 0.71 6.49
CA ILE A 99 16.47 0.31 5.19
C ILE A 99 16.73 1.55 4.30
N ALA A 100 15.74 2.43 4.17
CA ALA A 100 15.89 3.65 3.39
C ALA A 100 17.01 4.55 3.94
N LYS A 101 17.07 4.73 5.26
CA LYS A 101 18.10 5.53 5.93
C LYS A 101 19.50 4.97 5.73
N LYS A 102 19.67 3.64 5.89
CA LYS A 102 20.96 2.97 5.68
C LYS A 102 21.56 3.27 4.31
N ASP A 103 20.72 3.32 3.30
CA ASP A 103 21.14 3.50 1.91
C ASP A 103 21.13 4.97 1.45
N GLY A 104 20.55 5.88 2.24
CA GLY A 104 20.29 7.26 1.84
C GLY A 104 19.18 7.36 0.77
N ALA A 105 18.29 6.38 0.74
CA ALA A 105 17.25 6.27 -0.27
C ALA A 105 16.06 7.20 0.01
N VAL A 106 15.41 7.69 -1.05
CA VAL A 106 14.13 8.38 -0.92
C VAL A 106 13.02 7.38 -0.58
N MET A 107 12.34 7.59 0.55
CA MET A 107 11.16 6.80 0.93
C MET A 107 9.90 7.45 0.37
N VAL A 108 9.14 6.71 -0.44
CA VAL A 108 7.80 7.12 -0.89
C VAL A 108 6.80 6.08 -0.40
N TYR A 109 5.87 6.45 0.47
CA TYR A 109 4.92 5.50 1.04
C TYR A 109 3.46 5.85 0.73
N ALA A 110 2.64 4.82 0.64
CA ALA A 110 1.20 4.95 0.49
C ALA A 110 0.54 5.28 1.83
N SER A 111 0.21 6.55 2.04
CA SER A 111 -0.79 6.99 3.00
C SER A 111 -2.19 6.88 2.37
N SER A 112 -3.22 7.45 2.97
CA SER A 112 -4.60 7.29 2.52
C SER A 112 -5.46 8.49 2.88
N ALA A 113 -6.45 8.80 2.04
CA ALA A 113 -7.53 9.72 2.38
C ALA A 113 -8.40 9.22 3.54
N ALA A 114 -8.36 7.91 3.86
CA ALA A 114 -9.04 7.35 5.05
C ALA A 114 -8.54 7.96 6.38
N THR A 115 -7.41 8.65 6.37
CA THR A 115 -6.93 9.43 7.52
C THR A 115 -7.86 10.58 7.89
N TYR A 116 -8.57 11.14 6.91
CA TYR A 116 -9.46 12.28 7.13
C TYR A 116 -10.82 11.90 7.74
N GLY A 117 -11.24 10.63 7.61
CA GLY A 117 -12.56 10.18 8.03
C GLY A 117 -13.69 10.92 7.30
N ASN A 118 -14.75 11.28 8.03
CA ASN A 118 -15.92 12.00 7.52
C ASN A 118 -15.83 13.54 7.67
N LEU A 119 -14.63 14.09 7.75
CA LEU A 119 -14.47 15.54 7.85
C LEU A 119 -15.02 16.24 6.59
N PRO A 120 -15.68 17.39 6.73
CA PRO A 120 -16.18 18.14 5.60
C PRO A 120 -15.03 18.67 4.72
N PRO A 121 -15.25 18.85 3.42
CA PRO A 121 -14.27 19.50 2.56
C PRO A 121 -14.14 21.00 2.87
N PRO A 122 -12.99 21.65 2.59
CA PRO A 122 -11.75 21.02 2.11
C PRO A 122 -11.02 20.26 3.23
N GLN A 123 -10.57 19.04 2.91
CA GLN A 123 -9.81 18.24 3.85
C GLN A 123 -8.35 18.71 3.85
N THR A 124 -7.81 18.96 5.04
CA THR A 124 -6.45 19.48 5.23
C THR A 124 -5.66 18.65 6.20
N VAL A 125 -4.35 18.60 6.00
CA VAL A 125 -3.41 17.98 6.95
C VAL A 125 -3.48 18.70 8.30
N GLY A 126 -3.45 17.94 9.38
CA GLY A 126 -3.54 18.45 10.75
C GLY A 126 -4.95 18.42 11.36
N LYS A 127 -5.94 17.93 10.62
CA LYS A 127 -7.33 17.76 11.07
C LYS A 127 -7.85 16.34 10.84
N GLU A 128 -6.96 15.36 10.89
CA GLU A 128 -7.31 13.95 10.65
C GLU A 128 -8.16 13.39 11.78
N TYR A 129 -9.17 12.60 11.39
CA TYR A 129 -10.04 11.88 12.32
C TYR A 129 -10.45 10.51 11.72
N PRO A 130 -9.54 9.53 11.70
CA PRO A 130 -9.79 8.25 11.04
C PRO A 130 -10.90 7.45 11.75
N GLU A 131 -11.79 6.83 10.97
CA GLU A 131 -12.97 6.13 11.48
C GLU A 131 -12.81 4.61 11.55
N ASN A 132 -11.72 4.06 11.05
CA ASN A 132 -11.47 2.62 11.05
C ASN A 132 -10.00 2.31 11.32
N PRO A 133 -9.66 1.06 11.70
CA PRO A 133 -8.29 0.69 12.04
C PRO A 133 -7.28 0.91 10.90
N TYR A 134 -7.70 0.70 9.64
CA TYR A 134 -6.86 0.98 8.49
C TYR A 134 -6.51 2.48 8.39
N GLY A 135 -7.52 3.35 8.42
CA GLY A 135 -7.31 4.80 8.39
C GLY A 135 -6.43 5.27 9.54
N PHE A 136 -6.67 4.73 10.74
CA PHE A 136 -5.84 5.01 11.91
C PHE A 136 -4.40 4.56 11.71
N SER A 137 -4.15 3.37 11.16
CA SER A 137 -2.79 2.89 10.87
C SER A 137 -2.04 3.83 9.92
N LYS A 138 -2.73 4.35 8.88
CA LYS A 138 -2.13 5.30 7.93
C LYS A 138 -1.87 6.66 8.57
N TYR A 139 -2.76 7.11 9.45
CA TYR A 139 -2.53 8.31 10.26
C TYR A 139 -1.29 8.17 11.14
N ILE A 140 -1.11 7.03 11.82
CA ILE A 140 0.09 6.77 12.63
C ILE A 140 1.35 6.71 11.76
N MET A 141 1.30 6.12 10.57
CA MET A 141 2.44 6.15 9.63
C MET A 141 2.82 7.59 9.26
N ASP A 142 1.85 8.47 9.01
CA ASP A 142 2.11 9.90 8.74
C ASP A 142 2.78 10.59 9.94
N GLN A 143 2.35 10.29 11.18
CA GLN A 143 2.99 10.82 12.40
C GLN A 143 4.43 10.30 12.55
N ILE A 144 4.67 9.01 12.29
CA ILE A 144 6.01 8.40 12.31
C ILE A 144 6.90 9.09 11.28
N ALA A 145 6.43 9.21 10.02
CA ALA A 145 7.18 9.83 8.93
C ALA A 145 7.59 11.26 9.28
N ASN A 146 6.66 12.05 9.84
CA ASN A 146 6.93 13.44 10.25
C ASN A 146 7.97 13.52 11.37
N ARG A 147 7.89 12.64 12.39
CA ARG A 147 8.88 12.60 13.47
C ARG A 147 10.22 12.13 12.95
N TYR A 148 10.24 11.03 12.21
CA TYR A 148 11.46 10.41 11.68
C TYR A 148 12.23 11.35 10.72
N SER A 149 11.51 12.11 9.89
CA SER A 149 12.10 13.14 9.02
C SER A 149 12.77 14.28 9.82
N LYS A 150 12.19 14.69 10.95
CA LYS A 150 12.81 15.70 11.82
C LYS A 150 14.08 15.19 12.49
N GLU A 151 14.10 13.92 12.89
CA GLU A 151 15.25 13.26 13.52
C GLU A 151 16.35 12.91 12.50
N ASN A 152 16.00 12.80 11.21
CA ASN A 152 16.89 12.44 10.11
C ASN A 152 16.71 13.42 8.93
N PRO A 153 17.20 14.65 9.03
CA PRO A 153 16.92 15.73 8.06
C PRO A 153 17.47 15.46 6.65
N ASP A 154 18.45 14.57 6.53
CA ASP A 154 19.03 14.18 5.23
C ASP A 154 18.20 13.11 4.51
N LEU A 155 17.21 12.49 5.18
CA LEU A 155 16.36 11.48 4.59
C LEU A 155 15.07 12.11 4.03
N THR A 156 14.87 11.96 2.73
CA THR A 156 13.63 12.39 2.08
C THR A 156 12.53 11.35 2.27
N ILE A 157 11.43 11.73 2.92
CA ILE A 157 10.26 10.88 3.13
C ILE A 157 9.03 11.58 2.55
N VAL A 158 8.31 10.90 1.64
CA VAL A 158 7.13 11.43 0.96
C VAL A 158 5.93 10.50 1.21
N GLY A 159 4.91 11.00 1.87
CA GLY A 159 3.64 10.29 2.06
C GLY A 159 2.60 10.76 1.05
N LEU A 160 2.00 9.81 0.32
CA LEU A 160 0.95 10.08 -0.66
C LEU A 160 -0.40 9.62 -0.11
N ARG A 161 -1.30 10.56 0.20
CA ARG A 161 -2.67 10.26 0.66
C ARG A 161 -3.55 9.94 -0.54
N PHE A 162 -3.52 8.67 -0.94
CA PHE A 162 -4.34 8.21 -2.05
C PHE A 162 -5.83 8.23 -1.68
N PHE A 163 -6.63 8.78 -2.58
CA PHE A 163 -8.06 8.55 -2.66
C PHE A 163 -8.33 7.23 -3.42
N ASN A 164 -9.50 7.07 -4.02
CA ASN A 164 -9.80 5.87 -4.80
C ASN A 164 -8.93 5.82 -6.05
N VAL A 165 -8.08 4.81 -6.11
CA VAL A 165 -7.18 4.56 -7.25
C VAL A 165 -7.74 3.42 -8.07
N TYR A 166 -7.74 3.57 -9.39
CA TYR A 166 -8.09 2.52 -10.33
C TYR A 166 -7.06 2.46 -11.47
N GLY A 167 -6.98 1.33 -12.15
CA GLY A 167 -6.06 1.20 -13.27
C GLY A 167 -5.87 -0.25 -13.71
N PRO A 168 -4.98 -0.47 -14.68
CA PRO A 168 -4.67 -1.81 -15.16
C PRO A 168 -4.07 -2.67 -14.02
N ARG A 169 -4.24 -4.00 -14.13
CA ARG A 169 -3.69 -5.02 -13.21
C ARG A 169 -4.38 -5.15 -11.85
N GLU A 170 -5.55 -4.57 -11.67
CA GLU A 170 -6.34 -4.78 -10.44
C GLU A 170 -7.40 -5.92 -10.54
N TYR A 171 -7.42 -6.67 -11.65
CA TYR A 171 -8.41 -7.73 -11.91
C TYR A 171 -8.48 -8.81 -10.84
N TYR A 172 -7.38 -9.04 -10.14
CA TYR A 172 -7.26 -10.12 -9.17
C TYR A 172 -7.57 -9.71 -7.73
N LYS A 173 -7.97 -8.45 -7.52
CA LYS A 173 -8.33 -7.92 -6.19
C LYS A 173 -9.72 -8.35 -5.70
N THR A 174 -10.53 -8.92 -6.58
CA THR A 174 -11.90 -9.38 -6.27
C THR A 174 -12.76 -8.26 -5.65
N ASN A 175 -13.37 -8.49 -4.49
CA ASN A 175 -14.25 -7.54 -3.80
C ASN A 175 -13.54 -6.28 -3.25
N THR A 176 -12.22 -6.22 -3.34
CA THR A 176 -11.40 -5.06 -2.91
C THR A 176 -10.84 -4.28 -4.09
N SER A 177 -11.24 -4.63 -5.33
CA SER A 177 -10.94 -3.85 -6.51
C SER A 177 -11.67 -2.50 -6.48
N SER A 178 -11.20 -1.56 -7.31
CA SER A 178 -11.85 -0.25 -7.42
C SER A 178 -13.31 -0.36 -7.84
N MET A 179 -14.11 0.64 -7.49
CA MET A 179 -15.50 0.73 -7.93
C MET A 179 -15.61 0.74 -9.47
N VAL A 180 -14.63 1.33 -10.17
CA VAL A 180 -14.60 1.33 -11.65
C VAL A 180 -14.61 -0.09 -12.20
N ILE A 181 -13.75 -0.97 -11.69
CA ILE A 181 -13.70 -2.39 -12.11
C ILE A 181 -14.97 -3.14 -11.67
N GLN A 182 -15.42 -2.93 -10.42
CA GLN A 182 -16.62 -3.62 -9.91
C GLN A 182 -17.88 -3.25 -10.71
N LEU A 183 -18.08 -1.97 -11.02
CA LEU A 183 -19.21 -1.51 -11.82
C LEU A 183 -19.09 -1.98 -13.28
N GLY A 184 -17.88 -1.94 -13.84
CA GLY A 184 -17.61 -2.47 -15.17
C GLY A 184 -17.99 -3.95 -15.30
N HIS A 185 -17.63 -4.79 -14.34
CA HIS A 185 -18.05 -6.20 -14.33
C HIS A 185 -19.56 -6.36 -14.20
N GLN A 186 -20.22 -5.56 -13.35
CA GLN A 186 -21.69 -5.61 -13.26
C GLN A 186 -22.37 -5.30 -14.60
N ILE A 187 -21.87 -4.29 -15.33
CA ILE A 187 -22.39 -3.92 -16.64
C ILE A 187 -22.16 -5.04 -17.66
N LEU A 188 -20.95 -5.60 -17.70
CA LEU A 188 -20.62 -6.71 -18.60
C LEU A 188 -21.45 -7.97 -18.34
N ASP A 189 -21.81 -8.20 -17.06
CA ASP A 189 -22.70 -9.29 -16.66
C ASP A 189 -24.20 -8.99 -16.91
N GLY A 190 -24.53 -7.86 -17.53
CA GLY A 190 -25.93 -7.43 -17.77
C GLY A 190 -26.69 -7.01 -16.51
N LYS A 191 -25.99 -6.72 -15.41
CA LYS A 191 -26.57 -6.28 -14.15
C LYS A 191 -26.66 -4.76 -14.09
N ILE A 192 -27.62 -4.25 -13.34
CA ILE A 192 -27.70 -2.81 -13.02
C ILE A 192 -26.58 -2.48 -12.03
N PRO A 193 -25.70 -1.50 -12.36
CA PRO A 193 -24.62 -1.09 -11.46
C PRO A 193 -25.17 -0.60 -10.12
N ARG A 194 -24.57 -1.07 -9.03
CA ARG A 194 -24.93 -0.65 -7.68
C ARG A 194 -24.01 0.50 -7.24
N LEU A 195 -24.56 1.70 -7.20
CA LEU A 195 -23.88 2.88 -6.69
C LEU A 195 -24.09 3.03 -5.17
N PHE A 196 -23.23 3.79 -4.52
CA PHE A 196 -23.46 4.22 -3.15
C PHE A 196 -24.63 5.21 -3.10
N LYS A 197 -25.40 5.21 -2.00
CA LYS A 197 -26.43 6.21 -1.78
C LYS A 197 -25.81 7.62 -1.77
N GLY A 198 -26.33 8.52 -2.61
CA GLY A 198 -25.85 9.90 -2.73
C GLY A 198 -24.64 10.05 -3.67
N SER A 199 -24.41 9.12 -4.60
CA SER A 199 -23.38 9.19 -5.64
C SER A 199 -23.95 9.57 -7.03
N ASP A 200 -25.14 10.08 -7.09
CA ASP A 200 -25.90 10.61 -8.23
C ASP A 200 -25.64 12.12 -8.43
#